data_3c82d52dcbf23bd5409577dd9c9cfbbf
#
_entry.id   3c82d52dcbf23bd5409577dd9c9cfbbf
#
_cell.length_a   1.000
_cell.length_b   1.000
_cell.length_c   1.000
_cell.angle_alpha   90.00
_cell.angle_beta   90.00
_cell.angle_gamma   90.00
#
_symmetry.space_group_name_H-M   'P 1'
#
loop_
_entity.id
_entity.type
_entity.pdbx_description
1 polymer ?
#
loop_
_entity_poly.entity_id
_entity_poly.type
_entity_poly.pdbx_seq_one_letter_code
_entity_poly.pdbx_strand_id
1 'polypeptide(L)'
;MRTVVATSAPKPERAYHLYGLRLRSEWPLPYPRTHGPCLAEVGLVRGASSRFSDAVKQARISTNHEMGPRCVRLADGQTYLQWSGRCEFLVSADGLVVMARPLRRSSPEAFHTYLLGQALSFALIKQGFDPLHATVVVIGGVAVAFLGESGYGKSTLSAAFVRSGHGLLTDDLLVLSDQAHELAAHPGPPRIKLFPEIARAVLGPKVRGIAITRMRKMVIPLEEGQTVGSAVPLKIVYVLGKPAPAGREPETVTIRQLSQRQACIALTRNTFNTVLTDSERLIRQFAFATNVASSVPVKLLTYPRALDFLPTVRQAILADVTRIAG
;
A
#
# COMPACT_ATOMS: atom_id res chain seq x y z
N MET A 1 -10.27 52.59 -12.87
CA MET A 1 -9.53 51.45 -13.44
C MET A 1 -9.79 50.25 -12.55
N ARG A 2 -10.64 49.30 -12.96
CA ARG A 2 -10.89 48.05 -12.24
C ARG A 2 -9.88 47.01 -12.72
N THR A 3 -8.99 46.63 -11.86
CA THR A 3 -8.03 45.54 -12.13
C THR A 3 -8.80 44.22 -12.25
N VAL A 4 -8.88 43.68 -13.47
CA VAL A 4 -9.44 42.35 -13.73
C VAL A 4 -8.40 41.36 -13.25
N VAL A 5 -8.70 40.67 -12.14
CA VAL A 5 -7.94 39.53 -11.67
C VAL A 5 -8.20 38.39 -12.68
N ALA A 6 -7.19 38.05 -13.44
CA ALA A 6 -7.24 36.93 -14.36
C ALA A 6 -7.42 35.62 -13.53
N THR A 7 -8.63 35.10 -13.52
CA THR A 7 -8.91 33.75 -13.06
C THR A 7 -8.28 32.79 -14.06
N SER A 8 -7.17 32.16 -13.66
CA SER A 8 -6.57 31.08 -14.46
C SER A 8 -7.62 29.99 -14.67
N ALA A 9 -7.80 29.56 -15.93
CA ALA A 9 -8.68 28.45 -16.27
C ALA A 9 -8.37 27.23 -15.40
N PRO A 10 -9.36 26.50 -14.89
CA PRO A 10 -9.13 25.31 -14.07
C PRO A 10 -8.30 24.31 -14.89
N LYS A 11 -7.16 23.89 -14.34
CA LYS A 11 -6.33 22.85 -14.95
C LYS A 11 -7.16 21.59 -15.14
N PRO A 12 -7.02 20.87 -16.27
CA PRO A 12 -7.81 19.67 -16.53
C PRO A 12 -7.59 18.67 -15.40
N GLU A 13 -8.66 18.38 -14.70
CA GLU A 13 -8.70 17.42 -13.61
C GLU A 13 -8.65 16.00 -14.22
N ARG A 14 -7.69 15.19 -13.73
CA ARG A 14 -7.52 13.81 -14.18
C ARG A 14 -8.10 12.88 -13.14
N ALA A 15 -8.95 11.94 -13.56
CA ALA A 15 -9.49 10.91 -12.68
C ALA A 15 -8.71 9.59 -12.84
N TYR A 16 -8.42 8.95 -11.71
CA TYR A 16 -7.79 7.64 -11.62
C TYR A 16 -8.55 6.80 -10.59
N HIS A 17 -8.54 5.49 -10.75
CA HIS A 17 -9.14 4.56 -9.79
C HIS A 17 -8.04 3.67 -9.20
N LEU A 18 -7.77 3.82 -7.91
CA LEU A 18 -6.79 3.04 -7.17
C LEU A 18 -7.32 2.78 -5.76
N TYR A 19 -7.12 1.58 -5.24
CA TYR A 19 -7.51 1.21 -3.88
C TYR A 19 -9.02 1.32 -3.59
N GLY A 20 -9.85 1.21 -4.62
CA GLY A 20 -11.28 1.49 -4.51
C GLY A 20 -11.63 2.99 -4.43
N LEU A 21 -10.66 3.89 -4.53
CA LEU A 21 -10.86 5.33 -4.53
C LEU A 21 -10.93 5.90 -5.94
N ARG A 22 -11.78 6.91 -6.11
CA ARG A 22 -11.69 7.85 -7.23
C ARG A 22 -10.75 8.98 -6.85
N LEU A 23 -9.60 9.05 -7.50
CA LEU A 23 -8.61 10.10 -7.30
C LEU A 23 -8.79 11.19 -8.35
N ARG A 24 -9.20 12.40 -7.95
CA ARG A 24 -9.18 13.58 -8.80
C ARG A 24 -7.86 14.29 -8.61
N SER A 25 -7.02 14.34 -9.64
CA SER A 25 -5.63 14.74 -9.50
C SER A 25 -5.21 15.87 -10.43
N GLU A 26 -4.63 16.92 -9.86
CA GLU A 26 -3.85 17.93 -10.61
C GLU A 26 -2.47 17.40 -11.05
N TRP A 27 -2.06 16.24 -10.52
CA TRP A 27 -0.82 15.58 -10.86
C TRP A 27 -1.04 14.53 -11.94
N PRO A 28 -0.20 14.48 -12.99
CA PRO A 28 -0.22 13.32 -13.88
C PRO A 28 0.32 12.11 -13.10
N LEU A 29 -0.50 11.07 -12.97
CA LEU A 29 -0.06 9.80 -12.44
C LEU A 29 0.34 8.90 -13.61
N PRO A 30 1.40 8.08 -13.48
CA PRO A 30 1.89 7.22 -14.56
C PRO A 30 1.06 5.93 -14.70
N TYR A 31 -0.27 6.06 -14.63
CA TYR A 31 -1.20 4.94 -14.67
C TYR A 31 -2.35 5.25 -15.62
N PRO A 32 -2.99 4.22 -16.21
CA PRO A 32 -4.15 4.44 -17.04
C PRO A 32 -5.28 5.12 -16.26
N ARG A 33 -6.03 5.96 -16.95
CA ARG A 33 -7.27 6.52 -16.42
C ARG A 33 -8.33 5.43 -16.51
N THR A 34 -8.88 5.05 -15.38
CA THR A 34 -9.92 4.03 -15.31
C THR A 34 -11.21 4.64 -14.77
N HIS A 35 -12.33 4.03 -15.11
CA HIS A 35 -13.65 4.38 -14.62
C HIS A 35 -14.22 3.15 -13.92
N GLY A 36 -14.99 3.34 -12.85
CA GLY A 36 -15.62 2.23 -12.14
C GLY A 36 -16.28 2.71 -10.85
N PRO A 37 -16.98 1.81 -10.16
CA PRO A 37 -17.53 2.10 -8.85
C PRO A 37 -16.38 2.42 -7.87
N CYS A 38 -16.60 3.38 -6.98
CA CYS A 38 -15.62 3.78 -5.98
C CYS A 38 -16.26 3.76 -4.58
N LEU A 39 -15.44 3.45 -3.59
CA LEU A 39 -15.83 3.48 -2.17
C LEU A 39 -15.84 4.92 -1.65
N ALA A 40 -14.92 5.74 -2.14
CA ALA A 40 -14.73 7.11 -1.73
C ALA A 40 -13.97 7.91 -2.79
N GLU A 41 -13.91 9.24 -2.59
CA GLU A 41 -13.20 10.16 -3.47
C GLU A 41 -12.12 10.92 -2.73
N VAL A 42 -10.97 11.18 -3.38
CA VAL A 42 -9.88 11.99 -2.85
C VAL A 42 -9.36 12.96 -3.92
N GLY A 43 -9.33 14.25 -3.58
CA GLY A 43 -8.69 15.28 -4.38
C GLY A 43 -7.18 15.34 -4.10
N LEU A 44 -6.36 15.19 -5.15
CA LEU A 44 -4.91 15.38 -5.08
C LEU A 44 -4.55 16.73 -5.68
N VAL A 45 -4.27 17.73 -4.83
CA VAL A 45 -4.08 19.12 -5.24
C VAL A 45 -2.67 19.61 -5.01
N ARG A 46 -2.26 20.62 -5.77
CA ARG A 46 -0.96 21.28 -5.60
C ARG A 46 -1.03 22.26 -4.44
N GLY A 47 -0.05 22.21 -3.54
CA GLY A 47 0.04 23.13 -2.43
C GLY A 47 1.02 24.27 -2.65
N ALA A 48 0.61 25.52 -2.35
CA ALA A 48 1.52 26.65 -2.26
C ALA A 48 2.48 26.52 -1.07
N SER A 49 3.71 27.03 -1.20
CA SER A 49 4.73 26.94 -0.15
C SER A 49 4.28 27.56 1.18
N SER A 50 3.50 28.65 1.14
CA SER A 50 2.96 29.31 2.33
C SER A 50 2.12 28.37 3.18
N ARG A 51 1.24 27.56 2.57
CA ARG A 51 0.39 26.60 3.29
C ARG A 51 1.21 25.61 4.13
N PHE A 52 2.31 25.10 3.56
CA PHE A 52 3.19 24.17 4.30
C PHE A 52 4.04 24.89 5.35
N SER A 53 4.48 26.14 5.09
CA SER A 53 5.18 26.94 6.08
C SER A 53 4.32 27.27 7.28
N ASP A 54 3.04 27.57 7.06
CA ASP A 54 2.09 27.84 8.13
C ASP A 54 1.79 26.55 8.93
N ALA A 55 1.64 25.41 8.27
CA ALA A 55 1.49 24.12 8.94
C ALA A 55 2.70 23.79 9.82
N VAL A 56 3.92 24.06 9.36
CA VAL A 56 5.15 23.86 10.16
C VAL A 56 5.18 24.76 11.39
N LYS A 57 4.76 26.03 11.28
CA LYS A 57 4.67 26.97 12.42
C LYS A 57 3.67 26.51 13.46
N GLN A 58 2.50 25.98 13.03
CA GLN A 58 1.48 25.46 13.92
C GLN A 58 1.87 24.12 14.55
N ALA A 59 2.68 23.33 13.84
CA ALA A 59 3.19 22.07 14.33
C ALA A 59 4.24 22.32 15.42
N ARG A 60 3.82 22.64 16.65
CA ARG A 60 4.68 22.57 17.82
C ARG A 60 5.27 21.17 17.87
N ILE A 61 6.59 21.13 17.71
CA ILE A 61 7.43 19.97 17.51
C ILE A 61 7.09 18.88 18.55
N SER A 62 6.38 17.85 18.12
CA SER A 62 6.37 16.61 18.86
C SER A 62 6.97 15.53 17.95
N THR A 63 8.04 14.94 18.42
CA THR A 63 8.80 13.81 17.89
C THR A 63 9.82 14.11 16.78
N ASN A 64 11.08 14.27 17.20
CA ASN A 64 12.27 14.09 16.38
C ASN A 64 12.48 12.58 16.12
N HIS A 65 12.03 12.09 14.97
CA HIS A 65 12.56 10.85 14.41
C HIS A 65 13.53 11.21 13.29
N GLU A 66 14.82 11.06 13.51
CA GLU A 66 15.88 11.47 12.58
C GLU A 66 15.86 10.74 11.22
N MET A 67 15.11 9.65 11.06
CA MET A 67 15.11 8.82 9.86
C MET A 67 13.72 8.49 9.29
N GLY A 68 12.64 8.97 9.89
CA GLY A 68 11.25 8.70 9.48
C GLY A 68 10.55 9.92 8.87
N PRO A 69 9.32 9.75 8.38
CA PRO A 69 8.48 10.88 8.00
C PRO A 69 8.11 11.67 9.25
N ARG A 70 8.19 12.99 9.16
CA ARG A 70 7.59 13.85 10.18
C ARG A 70 6.08 13.79 9.99
N CYS A 71 5.36 13.39 11.03
CA CYS A 71 3.90 13.32 11.03
C CYS A 71 3.37 14.17 12.19
N VAL A 72 2.55 15.17 11.90
CA VAL A 72 2.00 16.08 12.92
C VAL A 72 0.52 16.31 12.64
N ARG A 73 -0.32 16.08 13.64
CA ARG A 73 -1.73 16.50 13.62
C ARG A 73 -1.81 17.99 14.00
N LEU A 74 -2.42 18.78 13.15
CA LEU A 74 -2.63 20.22 13.36
C LEU A 74 -3.90 20.46 14.19
N ALA A 75 -4.03 21.68 14.74
CA ALA A 75 -5.16 22.06 15.58
C ALA A 75 -6.51 22.00 14.86
N ASP A 76 -6.52 22.23 13.54
CA ASP A 76 -7.71 22.14 12.68
C ASP A 76 -8.04 20.70 12.23
N GLY A 77 -7.34 19.69 12.76
CA GLY A 77 -7.53 18.29 12.43
C GLY A 77 -6.80 17.82 11.16
N GLN A 78 -6.19 18.71 10.39
CA GLN A 78 -5.34 18.32 9.27
C GLN A 78 -4.12 17.52 9.75
N THR A 79 -3.54 16.70 8.87
CA THR A 79 -2.29 15.98 9.15
C THR A 79 -1.20 16.46 8.20
N TYR A 80 -0.15 17.04 8.77
CA TYR A 80 1.06 17.41 8.04
C TYR A 80 2.05 16.26 8.01
N LEU A 81 2.53 15.92 6.81
CA LEU A 81 3.52 14.87 6.57
C LEU A 81 4.71 15.46 5.82
N GLN A 82 5.93 15.13 6.25
CA GLN A 82 7.15 15.58 5.59
C GLN A 82 8.17 14.46 5.48
N TRP A 83 8.68 14.27 4.28
CA TRP A 83 9.92 13.53 4.00
C TRP A 83 11.01 14.53 3.66
N SER A 84 11.97 14.69 4.56
CA SER A 84 13.00 15.72 4.50
C SER A 84 13.66 15.83 3.12
N GLY A 85 13.60 17.03 2.54
CA GLY A 85 14.17 17.36 1.23
C GLY A 85 13.45 16.77 0.02
N ARG A 86 12.33 16.03 0.19
CA ARG A 86 11.64 15.32 -0.90
C ARG A 86 10.24 15.81 -1.19
N CYS A 87 9.35 15.70 -0.22
CA CYS A 87 7.96 16.07 -0.40
C CYS A 87 7.29 16.40 0.93
N GLU A 88 6.23 17.14 0.83
CA GLU A 88 5.34 17.50 1.92
C GLU A 88 3.90 17.27 1.49
N PHE A 89 3.07 16.86 2.45
CA PHE A 89 1.64 16.66 2.26
C PHE A 89 0.87 17.26 3.42
N LEU A 90 -0.32 17.76 3.11
CA LEU A 90 -1.37 18.12 4.06
C LEU A 90 -2.60 17.30 3.72
N VAL A 91 -2.98 16.41 4.60
CA VAL A 91 -4.21 15.63 4.49
C VAL A 91 -5.29 16.35 5.29
N SER A 92 -6.42 16.67 4.64
CA SER A 92 -7.55 17.36 5.29
C SER A 92 -8.11 16.55 6.47
N ALA A 93 -8.82 17.19 7.35
CA ALA A 93 -9.38 16.58 8.57
C ALA A 93 -10.34 15.42 8.24
N ASP A 94 -11.10 15.54 7.15
CA ASP A 94 -12.04 14.55 6.63
C ASP A 94 -11.41 13.50 5.68
N GLY A 95 -10.13 13.68 5.30
CA GLY A 95 -9.45 12.80 4.36
C GLY A 95 -9.83 12.98 2.89
N LEU A 96 -10.68 13.96 2.55
CA LEU A 96 -11.14 14.16 1.17
C LEU A 96 -10.11 14.85 0.27
N VAL A 97 -9.14 15.55 0.84
CA VAL A 97 -8.11 16.28 0.09
C VAL A 97 -6.71 15.96 0.60
N VAL A 98 -5.83 15.63 -0.32
CA VAL A 98 -4.38 15.56 -0.09
C VAL A 98 -3.71 16.67 -0.90
N MET A 99 -3.31 17.72 -0.21
CA MET A 99 -2.49 18.76 -0.79
C MET A 99 -1.04 18.30 -0.78
N ALA A 100 -0.36 18.38 -1.92
CA ALA A 100 0.98 17.84 -2.09
C ALA A 100 1.96 18.87 -2.67
N ARG A 101 3.22 18.78 -2.24
CA ARG A 101 4.33 19.57 -2.77
C ARG A 101 5.59 18.72 -2.88
N PRO A 102 6.09 18.42 -4.11
CA PRO A 102 7.43 17.86 -4.27
C PRO A 102 8.48 18.94 -3.97
N LEU A 103 9.57 18.58 -3.31
CA LEU A 103 10.70 19.45 -3.02
C LEU A 103 11.83 19.21 -4.03
N ARG A 104 12.82 20.12 -4.06
CA ARG A 104 13.89 20.14 -5.10
C ARG A 104 14.65 18.82 -5.30
N ARG A 105 14.72 17.96 -4.28
CA ARG A 105 15.41 16.65 -4.33
C ARG A 105 14.49 15.47 -4.60
N SER A 106 13.23 15.71 -4.93
CA SER A 106 12.27 14.65 -5.23
C SER A 106 12.34 14.24 -6.70
N SER A 107 12.58 12.95 -6.96
CA SER A 107 12.26 12.40 -8.28
C SER A 107 10.74 12.22 -8.39
N PRO A 108 10.16 12.26 -9.61
CA PRO A 108 8.74 12.00 -9.81
C PRO A 108 8.30 10.67 -9.19
N GLU A 109 9.13 9.63 -9.32
CA GLU A 109 8.81 8.31 -8.79
C GLU A 109 8.83 8.25 -7.26
N ALA A 110 9.78 8.94 -6.61
CA ALA A 110 9.78 9.07 -5.16
C ALA A 110 8.53 9.81 -4.68
N PHE A 111 8.16 10.90 -5.35
CA PHE A 111 6.96 11.66 -5.04
C PHE A 111 5.69 10.80 -5.17
N HIS A 112 5.50 10.10 -6.29
CA HIS A 112 4.36 9.21 -6.48
C HIS A 112 4.33 8.06 -5.47
N THR A 113 5.49 7.55 -5.07
CA THR A 113 5.57 6.48 -4.07
C THR A 113 5.08 6.95 -2.71
N TYR A 114 5.49 8.14 -2.25
CA TYR A 114 5.02 8.69 -0.98
C TYR A 114 3.56 9.16 -1.04
N LEU A 115 3.15 9.77 -2.15
CA LEU A 115 1.77 10.23 -2.35
C LEU A 115 0.79 9.05 -2.31
N LEU A 116 1.00 8.04 -3.17
CA LEU A 116 0.06 6.94 -3.38
C LEU A 116 0.14 5.85 -2.31
N GLY A 117 1.23 5.76 -1.57
CA GLY A 117 1.35 4.86 -0.42
C GLY A 117 0.98 5.58 0.87
N GLN A 118 1.90 6.41 1.36
CA GLN A 118 1.79 6.98 2.69
C GLN A 118 0.71 8.07 2.81
N ALA A 119 0.71 9.09 1.94
CA ALA A 119 -0.26 10.19 2.10
C ALA A 119 -1.71 9.71 1.90
N LEU A 120 -1.96 8.84 0.89
CA LEU A 120 -3.29 8.26 0.68
C LEU A 120 -3.73 7.34 1.82
N SER A 121 -2.81 6.62 2.49
CA SER A 121 -3.19 5.81 3.64
C SER A 121 -3.71 6.64 4.82
N PHE A 122 -3.20 7.87 5.01
CA PHE A 122 -3.79 8.80 5.97
C PHE A 122 -5.18 9.28 5.55
N ALA A 123 -5.38 9.60 4.27
CA ALA A 123 -6.68 9.99 3.75
C ALA A 123 -7.71 8.86 3.93
N LEU A 124 -7.35 7.63 3.60
CA LEU A 124 -8.19 6.45 3.81
C LEU A 124 -8.59 6.26 5.27
N ILE A 125 -7.63 6.36 6.21
CA ILE A 125 -7.91 6.19 7.63
C ILE A 125 -8.87 7.25 8.15
N LYS A 126 -8.74 8.50 7.69
CA LYS A 126 -9.66 9.59 8.05
C LYS A 126 -11.06 9.38 7.49
N GLN A 127 -11.20 8.69 6.38
CA GLN A 127 -12.48 8.30 5.78
C GLN A 127 -13.03 6.98 6.33
N GLY A 128 -12.42 6.41 7.37
CA GLY A 128 -12.93 5.22 8.07
C GLY A 128 -12.40 3.89 7.55
N PHE A 129 -11.47 3.87 6.59
CA PHE A 129 -10.82 2.64 6.14
C PHE A 129 -9.58 2.33 7.00
N ASP A 130 -9.29 1.05 7.19
CA ASP A 130 -8.07 0.59 7.86
C ASP A 130 -7.21 -0.27 6.91
N PRO A 131 -6.41 0.37 6.03
CA PRO A 131 -5.61 -0.34 5.05
C PRO A 131 -4.52 -1.19 5.70
N LEU A 132 -4.26 -2.38 5.11
CA LEU A 132 -3.22 -3.29 5.53
C LEU A 132 -1.92 -3.08 4.72
N HIS A 133 -0.79 -3.24 5.38
CA HIS A 133 0.51 -3.31 4.71
C HIS A 133 0.71 -4.70 4.12
N ALA A 134 0.25 -4.89 2.89
CA ALA A 134 0.21 -6.17 2.21
C ALA A 134 0.65 -6.08 0.76
N THR A 135 1.11 -7.19 0.22
CA THR A 135 1.19 -7.42 -1.23
C THR A 135 0.20 -8.50 -1.60
N VAL A 136 -0.55 -8.32 -2.67
CA VAL A 136 -1.67 -9.20 -3.05
C VAL A 136 -1.52 -9.66 -4.49
N VAL A 137 -1.63 -10.96 -4.71
CA VAL A 137 -1.70 -11.59 -6.04
C VAL A 137 -3.07 -12.22 -6.27
N VAL A 138 -3.43 -12.39 -7.52
CA VAL A 138 -4.69 -13.05 -7.91
C VAL A 138 -4.37 -14.45 -8.45
N ILE A 139 -4.99 -15.45 -7.85
CA ILE A 139 -4.83 -16.85 -8.19
C ILE A 139 -6.22 -17.43 -8.46
N GLY A 140 -6.48 -17.90 -9.67
CA GLY A 140 -7.77 -18.49 -10.01
C GLY A 140 -8.97 -17.54 -9.79
N GLY A 141 -8.78 -16.23 -10.01
CA GLY A 141 -9.84 -15.23 -9.84
C GLY A 141 -10.04 -14.74 -8.40
N VAL A 142 -9.26 -15.21 -7.40
CA VAL A 142 -9.37 -14.78 -6.00
C VAL A 142 -8.08 -14.11 -5.51
N ALA A 143 -8.22 -13.16 -4.60
CA ALA A 143 -7.09 -12.45 -4.00
C ALA A 143 -6.45 -13.26 -2.88
N VAL A 144 -5.12 -13.34 -2.93
CA VAL A 144 -4.25 -13.98 -1.94
C VAL A 144 -3.30 -12.90 -1.40
N ALA A 145 -3.47 -12.55 -0.12
CA ALA A 145 -2.73 -11.48 0.52
C ALA A 145 -1.53 -12.00 1.32
N PHE A 146 -0.39 -11.32 1.22
CA PHE A 146 0.81 -11.58 2.01
C PHE A 146 1.05 -10.41 2.97
N LEU A 147 1.02 -10.68 4.28
CA LEU A 147 1.32 -9.74 5.36
C LEU A 147 2.70 -10.02 5.95
N GLY A 148 3.28 -9.05 6.61
CA GLY A 148 4.55 -9.15 7.33
C GLY A 148 5.32 -7.83 7.28
N GLU A 149 6.34 -7.69 8.10
CA GLU A 149 7.15 -6.49 8.18
C GLU A 149 7.96 -6.25 6.89
N SER A 150 8.56 -5.06 6.79
CA SER A 150 9.46 -4.76 5.69
C SER A 150 10.65 -5.73 5.70
N GLY A 151 11.00 -6.28 4.54
CA GLY A 151 12.06 -7.29 4.45
C GLY A 151 11.61 -8.75 4.63
N TYR A 152 10.35 -9.02 5.01
CA TYR A 152 9.86 -10.39 5.16
C TYR A 152 9.59 -11.12 3.83
N GLY A 153 9.84 -10.49 2.69
CA GLY A 153 9.78 -11.16 1.38
C GLY A 153 8.43 -11.09 0.68
N LYS A 154 7.47 -10.28 1.13
CA LYS A 154 6.16 -10.11 0.48
C LYS A 154 6.28 -9.85 -1.02
N SER A 155 6.96 -8.76 -1.40
CA SER A 155 7.11 -8.38 -2.81
C SER A 155 7.96 -9.39 -3.59
N THR A 156 8.95 -10.05 -2.98
CA THR A 156 9.75 -11.12 -3.62
C THR A 156 8.87 -12.31 -3.99
N LEU A 157 8.02 -12.75 -3.04
CA LEU A 157 7.10 -13.86 -3.27
C LEU A 157 6.06 -13.51 -4.34
N SER A 158 5.49 -12.31 -4.26
CA SER A 158 4.53 -11.84 -5.27
C SER A 158 5.15 -11.70 -6.66
N ALA A 159 6.42 -11.26 -6.76
CA ALA A 159 7.14 -11.24 -8.03
C ALA A 159 7.31 -12.65 -8.64
N ALA A 160 7.51 -13.68 -7.80
CA ALA A 160 7.57 -15.05 -8.26
C ALA A 160 6.22 -15.54 -8.81
N PHE A 161 5.10 -15.10 -8.23
CA PHE A 161 3.76 -15.36 -8.77
C PHE A 161 3.54 -14.62 -10.10
N VAL A 162 3.88 -13.33 -10.19
CA VAL A 162 3.79 -12.54 -11.43
C VAL A 162 4.61 -13.18 -12.55
N ARG A 163 5.84 -13.59 -12.25
CA ARG A 163 6.70 -14.32 -13.22
C ARG A 163 6.07 -15.62 -13.74
N SER A 164 5.19 -16.21 -12.95
CA SER A 164 4.50 -17.47 -13.29
C SER A 164 3.12 -17.27 -13.90
N GLY A 165 2.79 -16.03 -14.33
CA GLY A 165 1.57 -15.73 -15.04
C GLY A 165 0.37 -15.35 -14.15
N HIS A 166 0.57 -15.15 -12.84
CA HIS A 166 -0.48 -14.65 -11.95
C HIS A 166 -0.46 -13.11 -11.90
N GLY A 167 -1.64 -12.48 -11.80
CA GLY A 167 -1.74 -11.02 -11.75
C GLY A 167 -1.40 -10.47 -10.36
N LEU A 168 -0.67 -9.35 -10.31
CA LEU A 168 -0.58 -8.52 -9.10
C LEU A 168 -1.84 -7.69 -8.95
N LEU A 169 -2.45 -7.69 -7.76
CA LEU A 169 -3.55 -6.78 -7.45
C LEU A 169 -3.02 -5.47 -6.85
N THR A 170 -2.13 -5.57 -5.88
CA THR A 170 -1.52 -4.40 -5.22
C THR A 170 -0.20 -4.76 -4.54
N ASP A 171 0.71 -3.77 -4.42
CA ASP A 171 1.92 -3.84 -3.60
C ASP A 171 1.92 -2.69 -2.59
N ASP A 172 2.20 -2.97 -1.32
CA ASP A 172 2.25 -2.14 -0.13
C ASP A 172 0.89 -1.86 0.55
N LEU A 173 -0.14 -1.45 -0.15
CA LEU A 173 -1.40 -0.99 0.44
C LEU A 173 -2.57 -1.86 -0.03
N LEU A 174 -3.19 -2.57 0.88
CA LEU A 174 -4.41 -3.35 0.63
C LEU A 174 -5.60 -2.66 1.30
N VAL A 175 -6.58 -2.28 0.50
CA VAL A 175 -7.89 -1.79 0.94
C VAL A 175 -8.91 -2.89 0.71
N LEU A 176 -9.71 -3.16 1.73
CA LEU A 176 -10.82 -4.11 1.70
C LEU A 176 -12.15 -3.38 1.83
N SER A 177 -13.17 -3.91 1.20
CA SER A 177 -14.57 -3.52 1.41
C SER A 177 -15.46 -4.74 1.49
N ASP A 178 -16.58 -4.62 2.20
CA ASP A 178 -17.62 -5.63 2.21
C ASP A 178 -18.45 -5.50 0.92
N GLN A 179 -18.52 -6.56 0.14
CA GLN A 179 -19.36 -6.67 -1.06
C GLN A 179 -20.14 -7.98 -1.00
N ALA A 180 -21.47 -7.89 -0.93
CA ALA A 180 -22.36 -9.06 -0.95
C ALA A 180 -21.95 -10.19 0.01
N HIS A 181 -21.55 -9.83 1.25
CA HIS A 181 -21.06 -10.73 2.31
C HIS A 181 -19.66 -11.32 2.09
N GLU A 182 -18.90 -10.84 1.11
CA GLU A 182 -17.51 -11.20 0.90
C GLU A 182 -16.61 -9.97 1.00
N LEU A 183 -15.37 -10.18 1.48
CA LEU A 183 -14.37 -9.13 1.51
C LEU A 183 -13.75 -8.97 0.12
N ALA A 184 -13.94 -7.83 -0.52
CA ALA A 184 -13.30 -7.49 -1.79
C ALA A 184 -11.99 -6.73 -1.56
N ALA A 185 -10.91 -7.22 -2.18
CA ALA A 185 -9.62 -6.55 -2.24
C ALA A 185 -9.54 -5.63 -3.45
N HIS A 186 -9.12 -4.39 -3.26
CA HIS A 186 -9.09 -3.37 -4.32
C HIS A 186 -7.71 -3.24 -4.98
N PRO A 187 -7.67 -3.00 -6.32
CA PRO A 187 -6.42 -2.86 -7.06
C PRO A 187 -5.66 -1.60 -6.67
N GLY A 188 -4.34 -1.74 -6.54
CA GLY A 188 -3.40 -0.65 -6.39
C GLY A 188 -2.73 -0.25 -7.71
N PRO A 189 -1.66 0.58 -7.65
CA PRO A 189 -0.87 0.93 -8.82
C PRO A 189 -0.25 -0.30 -9.49
N PRO A 190 -0.23 -0.41 -10.84
CA PRO A 190 0.34 -1.53 -11.58
C PRO A 190 1.87 -1.54 -11.53
N ARG A 191 2.42 -1.77 -10.37
CA ARG A 191 3.86 -1.76 -10.11
C ARG A 191 4.22 -2.60 -8.90
N ILE A 192 5.47 -3.07 -8.85
CA ILE A 192 6.03 -3.77 -7.70
C ILE A 192 7.37 -3.15 -7.29
N LYS A 193 7.71 -3.19 -6.00
CA LYS A 193 8.95 -2.63 -5.46
C LYS A 193 9.89 -3.73 -4.98
N LEU A 194 11.03 -3.87 -5.65
CA LEU A 194 12.06 -4.87 -5.36
C LEU A 194 13.44 -4.25 -5.22
N PHE A 195 14.32 -4.92 -4.49
CA PHE A 195 15.74 -4.66 -4.58
C PHE A 195 16.25 -5.05 -5.97
N PRO A 196 17.20 -4.31 -6.57
CA PRO A 196 17.67 -4.56 -7.93
C PRO A 196 18.16 -5.99 -8.17
N GLU A 197 18.89 -6.56 -7.20
CA GLU A 197 19.39 -7.94 -7.25
C GLU A 197 18.25 -8.96 -7.26
N ILE A 198 17.23 -8.76 -6.41
CA ILE A 198 16.04 -9.63 -6.35
C ILE A 198 15.23 -9.50 -7.63
N ALA A 199 15.07 -8.28 -8.13
CA ALA A 199 14.34 -8.05 -9.38
C ALA A 199 14.96 -8.83 -10.55
N ARG A 200 16.29 -8.77 -10.71
CA ARG A 200 16.99 -9.52 -11.78
C ARG A 200 16.90 -11.04 -11.59
N ALA A 201 17.04 -11.50 -10.36
CA ALA A 201 16.98 -12.93 -10.06
C ALA A 201 15.58 -13.52 -10.28
N VAL A 202 14.51 -12.80 -9.85
CA VAL A 202 13.15 -13.31 -9.89
C VAL A 202 12.45 -12.99 -11.22
N LEU A 203 12.55 -11.76 -11.73
CA LEU A 203 11.84 -11.31 -12.95
C LEU A 203 12.71 -11.45 -14.22
N GLY A 204 14.00 -11.69 -14.05
CA GLY A 204 14.95 -11.91 -15.14
C GLY A 204 15.90 -10.73 -15.36
N PRO A 205 17.02 -10.98 -16.08
CA PRO A 205 18.14 -10.03 -16.18
C PRO A 205 17.80 -8.75 -16.98
N LYS A 206 16.77 -8.80 -17.81
CA LYS A 206 16.32 -7.66 -18.64
C LYS A 206 15.32 -6.74 -17.93
N VAL A 207 14.93 -7.06 -16.68
CA VAL A 207 13.97 -6.24 -15.94
C VAL A 207 14.45 -4.80 -15.79
N ARG A 208 13.57 -3.87 -16.10
CA ARG A 208 13.82 -2.43 -15.96
C ARG A 208 12.97 -1.88 -14.83
N GLY A 209 13.54 -1.00 -14.04
CA GLY A 209 12.84 -0.31 -12.96
C GLY A 209 13.40 1.07 -12.74
N ILE A 210 12.65 1.90 -12.05
CA ILE A 210 12.99 3.29 -11.74
C ILE A 210 13.51 3.33 -10.31
N ALA A 211 14.76 3.78 -10.14
CA ALA A 211 15.37 3.92 -8.81
C ALA A 211 14.66 5.01 -8.01
N ILE A 212 14.33 4.70 -6.77
CA ILE A 212 13.83 5.69 -5.80
C ILE A 212 15.04 6.22 -5.04
N THR A 213 15.34 7.52 -5.17
CA THR A 213 16.49 8.15 -4.51
C THR A 213 16.51 7.83 -3.01
N ARG A 214 17.60 7.25 -2.52
CA ARG A 214 17.84 6.77 -1.14
C ARG A 214 16.98 5.59 -0.68
N MET A 215 16.05 5.07 -1.46
CA MET A 215 15.50 3.74 -1.22
C MET A 215 16.36 2.74 -2.00
N ARG A 216 16.76 1.65 -1.35
CA ARG A 216 17.54 0.59 -2.03
C ARG A 216 16.70 -0.20 -3.03
N LYS A 217 15.38 -0.05 -2.99
CA LYS A 217 14.43 -0.69 -3.92
C LYS A 217 14.21 0.18 -5.16
N MET A 218 13.91 -0.47 -6.26
CA MET A 218 13.42 0.14 -7.49
C MET A 218 11.94 -0.15 -7.67
N VAL A 219 11.22 0.75 -8.31
CA VAL A 219 9.85 0.55 -8.77
C VAL A 219 9.90 -0.07 -10.15
N ILE A 220 9.24 -1.18 -10.32
CA ILE A 220 9.14 -1.91 -11.58
C ILE A 220 7.69 -1.76 -12.05
N PRO A 221 7.43 -1.01 -13.13
CA PRO A 221 6.13 -1.00 -13.78
C PRO A 221 5.79 -2.42 -14.26
N LEU A 222 4.54 -2.79 -14.12
CA LEU A 222 4.02 -4.07 -14.62
C LEU A 222 3.16 -3.80 -15.85
N GLU A 223 3.23 -4.72 -16.81
CA GLU A 223 2.52 -4.65 -18.08
C GLU A 223 1.06 -5.12 -17.92
N GLU A 224 0.26 -4.85 -18.93
CA GLU A 224 -1.08 -5.42 -19.06
C GLU A 224 -0.98 -6.96 -19.06
N GLY A 225 -1.88 -7.62 -18.29
CA GLY A 225 -1.80 -9.08 -18.06
C GLY A 225 -0.96 -9.49 -16.83
N GLN A 226 -0.07 -8.64 -16.35
CA GLN A 226 0.65 -8.85 -15.09
C GLN A 226 -0.06 -8.26 -13.87
N THR A 227 -1.15 -7.53 -14.10
CA THR A 227 -1.94 -6.85 -13.05
C THR A 227 -3.42 -7.11 -13.23
N VAL A 228 -4.16 -6.97 -12.11
CA VAL A 228 -5.62 -7.03 -12.11
C VAL A 228 -6.17 -5.66 -11.73
N GLY A 229 -7.00 -5.08 -12.61
CA GLY A 229 -7.51 -3.72 -12.49
C GLY A 229 -8.89 -3.60 -11.84
N SER A 230 -9.51 -4.71 -11.42
CA SER A 230 -10.82 -4.75 -10.75
C SER A 230 -10.70 -5.30 -9.34
N ALA A 231 -11.67 -4.98 -8.48
CA ALA A 231 -11.77 -5.60 -7.17
C ALA A 231 -12.00 -7.11 -7.29
N VAL A 232 -11.38 -7.87 -6.38
CA VAL A 232 -11.37 -9.34 -6.39
C VAL A 232 -11.67 -9.86 -4.99
N PRO A 233 -12.50 -10.92 -4.82
CA PRO A 233 -12.78 -11.52 -3.51
C PRO A 233 -11.48 -11.94 -2.79
N LEU A 234 -11.31 -11.52 -1.54
CA LEU A 234 -10.20 -11.96 -0.70
C LEU A 234 -10.48 -13.39 -0.20
N LYS A 235 -9.64 -14.34 -0.58
CA LYS A 235 -9.83 -15.75 -0.22
C LYS A 235 -9.01 -16.16 1.00
N ILE A 236 -7.81 -15.62 1.17
CA ILE A 236 -6.87 -16.02 2.22
C ILE A 236 -5.83 -14.93 2.48
N VAL A 237 -5.35 -14.91 3.72
CA VAL A 237 -4.23 -14.07 4.17
C VAL A 237 -3.10 -14.95 4.69
N TYR A 238 -1.91 -14.82 4.12
CA TYR A 238 -0.69 -15.42 4.65
C TYR A 238 0.13 -14.38 5.42
N VAL A 239 0.35 -14.63 6.69
CA VAL A 239 1.31 -13.88 7.51
C VAL A 239 2.67 -14.52 7.33
N LEU A 240 3.62 -13.78 6.78
CA LEU A 240 4.98 -14.30 6.59
C LEU A 240 5.71 -14.35 7.94
N GLY A 241 6.24 -15.51 8.28
CA GLY A 241 7.07 -15.68 9.47
C GLY A 241 8.29 -14.76 9.44
N LYS A 242 8.81 -14.40 10.61
CA LYS A 242 10.06 -13.65 10.72
C LYS A 242 11.20 -14.44 10.04
N PRO A 243 12.05 -13.81 9.23
CA PRO A 243 13.27 -14.46 8.75
C PRO A 243 14.09 -14.99 9.92
N ALA A 244 14.49 -16.25 9.84
CA ALA A 244 15.32 -16.82 10.88
C ALA A 244 16.76 -16.29 10.79
N PRO A 245 17.52 -16.26 11.90
CA PRO A 245 18.97 -16.03 11.86
C PRO A 245 19.66 -17.06 10.98
N ALA A 246 20.81 -16.69 10.43
CA ALA A 246 21.65 -17.60 9.64
C ALA A 246 21.95 -18.89 10.41
N GLY A 247 21.81 -20.03 9.76
CA GLY A 247 21.99 -21.37 10.34
C GLY A 247 20.81 -21.87 11.20
N ARG A 248 19.70 -21.14 11.22
CA ARG A 248 18.43 -21.54 11.87
C ARG A 248 17.23 -21.41 10.93
N GLU A 249 17.48 -21.33 9.63
CA GLU A 249 16.43 -21.27 8.64
C GLU A 249 15.58 -22.53 8.67
N PRO A 250 14.26 -22.41 8.45
CA PRO A 250 13.41 -23.58 8.27
C PRO A 250 13.89 -24.37 7.04
N GLU A 251 13.92 -25.68 7.14
CA GLU A 251 14.32 -26.56 6.01
C GLU A 251 13.18 -26.79 5.02
N THR A 252 11.94 -26.59 5.44
CA THR A 252 10.74 -26.88 4.67
C THR A 252 9.77 -25.72 4.67
N VAL A 253 8.82 -25.75 3.73
CA VAL A 253 7.67 -24.84 3.70
C VAL A 253 6.59 -25.33 4.64
N THR A 254 6.16 -24.48 5.58
CA THR A 254 5.05 -24.78 6.47
C THR A 254 3.95 -23.74 6.36
N ILE A 255 2.71 -24.23 6.28
CA ILE A 255 1.49 -23.41 6.29
C ILE A 255 0.65 -23.86 7.46
N ARG A 256 0.43 -22.99 8.45
CA ARG A 256 -0.31 -23.28 9.66
C ARG A 256 -1.45 -22.31 9.87
N GLN A 257 -2.66 -22.78 10.08
CA GLN A 257 -3.80 -21.93 10.43
C GLN A 257 -3.51 -21.19 11.75
N LEU A 258 -3.74 -19.90 11.78
CA LEU A 258 -3.73 -19.11 13.01
C LEU A 258 -5.08 -19.22 13.73
N SER A 259 -5.06 -19.21 15.05
CA SER A 259 -6.28 -18.98 15.82
C SER A 259 -6.83 -17.59 15.55
N GLN A 260 -8.13 -17.37 15.75
CA GLN A 260 -8.77 -16.08 15.56
C GLN A 260 -8.05 -14.95 16.32
N ARG A 261 -7.64 -15.21 17.56
CA ARG A 261 -6.85 -14.26 18.36
C ARG A 261 -5.49 -13.92 17.70
N GLN A 262 -4.77 -14.94 17.24
CA GLN A 262 -3.49 -14.74 16.56
C GLN A 262 -3.65 -13.99 15.24
N ALA A 263 -4.70 -14.31 14.48
CA ALA A 263 -5.06 -13.64 13.24
C ALA A 263 -5.37 -12.16 13.47
N CYS A 264 -6.23 -11.84 14.45
CA CYS A 264 -6.56 -10.46 14.82
C CYS A 264 -5.31 -9.66 15.20
N ILE A 265 -4.42 -10.21 16.03
CA ILE A 265 -3.16 -9.56 16.40
C ILE A 265 -2.27 -9.32 15.17
N ALA A 266 -2.15 -10.31 14.29
CA ALA A 266 -1.33 -10.19 13.09
C ALA A 266 -1.88 -9.12 12.13
N LEU A 267 -3.18 -9.07 11.91
CA LEU A 267 -3.86 -8.06 11.10
C LEU A 267 -3.64 -6.66 11.67
N THR A 268 -3.90 -6.46 12.97
CA THR A 268 -3.71 -5.18 13.66
C THR A 268 -2.26 -4.67 13.53
N ARG A 269 -1.26 -5.55 13.69
CA ARG A 269 0.16 -5.20 13.54
C ARG A 269 0.56 -4.81 12.12
N ASN A 270 -0.20 -5.24 11.12
CA ASN A 270 0.05 -4.96 9.72
C ASN A 270 -0.85 -3.85 9.16
N THR A 271 -1.58 -3.09 9.98
CA THR A 271 -2.28 -1.89 9.52
C THR A 271 -1.30 -0.74 9.28
N PHE A 272 -1.67 0.15 8.36
CA PHE A 272 -0.89 1.37 8.10
C PHE A 272 -1.02 2.39 9.23
N ASN A 273 0.02 3.23 9.37
CA ASN A 273 0.03 4.42 10.23
C ASN A 273 -0.37 4.15 11.69
N THR A 274 0.29 3.17 12.30
CA THR A 274 0.13 2.83 13.73
C THR A 274 0.41 3.99 14.68
N VAL A 275 0.94 5.10 14.19
CA VAL A 275 1.13 6.36 14.95
C VAL A 275 -0.18 7.11 15.26
N LEU A 276 -1.26 6.80 14.55
CA LEU A 276 -2.58 7.34 14.85
C LEU A 276 -3.25 6.44 15.89
N THR A 277 -3.31 6.89 17.13
CA THR A 277 -3.75 6.09 18.28
C THR A 277 -4.97 6.68 18.98
N ASP A 278 -5.79 7.47 18.26
CA ASP A 278 -7.07 7.92 18.82
C ASP A 278 -8.03 6.73 19.08
N SER A 279 -8.82 6.84 20.13
CA SER A 279 -9.66 5.73 20.62
C SER A 279 -10.66 5.25 19.58
N GLU A 280 -11.24 6.17 18.82
CA GLU A 280 -12.22 5.85 17.78
C GLU A 280 -11.59 4.98 16.68
N ARG A 281 -10.39 5.36 16.24
CA ARG A 281 -9.64 4.56 15.28
C ARG A 281 -9.26 3.19 15.84
N LEU A 282 -8.78 3.11 17.08
CA LEU A 282 -8.39 1.83 17.68
C LEU A 282 -9.57 0.85 17.77
N ILE A 283 -10.77 1.34 18.13
CA ILE A 283 -12.00 0.54 18.14
C ILE A 283 -12.33 0.05 16.73
N ARG A 284 -12.29 0.93 15.72
CA ARG A 284 -12.56 0.57 14.32
C ARG A 284 -11.52 -0.42 13.77
N GLN A 285 -10.24 -0.20 14.05
CA GLN A 285 -9.15 -1.09 13.66
C GLN A 285 -9.33 -2.51 14.25
N PHE A 286 -9.75 -2.60 15.52
CA PHE A 286 -10.02 -3.88 16.16
C PHE A 286 -11.23 -4.57 15.52
N ALA A 287 -12.31 -3.84 15.28
CA ALA A 287 -13.49 -4.38 14.60
C ALA A 287 -13.15 -4.88 13.18
N PHE A 288 -12.38 -4.09 12.41
CA PHE A 288 -11.88 -4.48 11.09
C PHE A 288 -11.03 -5.76 11.15
N ALA A 289 -10.05 -5.82 12.06
CA ALA A 289 -9.19 -7.00 12.19
C ALA A 289 -9.99 -8.26 12.59
N THR A 290 -11.00 -8.10 13.46
CA THR A 290 -11.88 -9.18 13.88
C THR A 290 -12.76 -9.64 12.70
N ASN A 291 -13.34 -8.71 11.94
CA ASN A 291 -14.12 -9.04 10.74
C ASN A 291 -13.29 -9.84 9.74
N VAL A 292 -12.10 -9.35 9.38
CA VAL A 292 -11.21 -10.07 8.44
C VAL A 292 -10.84 -11.46 8.97
N ALA A 293 -10.47 -11.58 10.27
CA ALA A 293 -10.09 -12.84 10.87
C ALA A 293 -11.24 -13.87 10.95
N SER A 294 -12.50 -13.41 10.94
CA SER A 294 -13.68 -14.27 10.92
C SER A 294 -14.14 -14.63 9.50
N SER A 295 -13.86 -13.77 8.53
CA SER A 295 -14.36 -13.92 7.15
C SER A 295 -13.46 -14.80 6.28
N VAL A 296 -12.14 -14.76 6.50
CA VAL A 296 -11.18 -15.49 5.66
C VAL A 296 -10.13 -16.22 6.51
N PRO A 297 -9.60 -17.35 6.04
CA PRO A 297 -8.47 -18.03 6.69
C PRO A 297 -7.26 -17.11 6.76
N VAL A 298 -6.66 -17.00 7.96
CA VAL A 298 -5.37 -16.31 8.17
C VAL A 298 -4.36 -17.36 8.60
N LYS A 299 -3.31 -17.57 7.80
CA LYS A 299 -2.33 -18.64 8.01
C LYS A 299 -0.92 -18.07 8.18
N LEU A 300 -0.13 -18.70 9.04
CA LEU A 300 1.32 -18.43 9.11
C LEU A 300 2.02 -19.22 8.03
N LEU A 301 2.79 -18.53 7.19
CA LEU A 301 3.64 -19.12 6.18
C LEU A 301 5.11 -18.95 6.57
N THR A 302 5.80 -20.06 6.78
CA THR A 302 7.23 -20.10 7.10
C THR A 302 7.95 -20.92 6.04
N TYR A 303 9.09 -20.42 5.54
CA TYR A 303 9.84 -21.08 4.48
C TYR A 303 11.30 -20.62 4.45
N PRO A 304 12.24 -21.41 3.86
CA PRO A 304 13.60 -20.98 3.60
C PRO A 304 13.65 -19.75 2.70
N ARG A 305 14.45 -18.76 3.07
CA ARG A 305 14.48 -17.45 2.36
C ARG A 305 15.39 -17.44 1.12
N ALA A 306 16.02 -18.55 0.77
CA ALA A 306 16.75 -18.68 -0.47
C ALA A 306 15.81 -18.61 -1.68
N LEU A 307 16.25 -17.94 -2.74
CA LEU A 307 15.44 -17.73 -3.95
C LEU A 307 15.06 -19.04 -4.65
N ASP A 308 15.90 -20.05 -4.54
CA ASP A 308 15.69 -21.38 -5.11
C ASP A 308 14.47 -22.10 -4.49
N PHE A 309 14.03 -21.70 -3.30
CA PHE A 309 12.82 -22.23 -2.68
C PHE A 309 11.53 -21.57 -3.18
N LEU A 310 11.58 -20.45 -3.89
CA LEU A 310 10.38 -19.77 -4.38
C LEU A 310 9.43 -20.64 -5.19
N PRO A 311 9.89 -21.55 -6.09
CA PRO A 311 9.01 -22.49 -6.79
C PRO A 311 8.26 -23.42 -5.83
N THR A 312 8.95 -23.98 -4.83
CA THR A 312 8.35 -24.86 -3.82
C THR A 312 7.31 -24.12 -2.95
N VAL A 313 7.66 -22.92 -2.51
CA VAL A 313 6.72 -22.05 -1.73
C VAL A 313 5.47 -21.73 -2.56
N ARG A 314 5.64 -21.39 -3.82
CA ARG A 314 4.53 -21.12 -4.73
C ARG A 314 3.63 -22.34 -4.90
N GLN A 315 4.19 -23.52 -5.13
CA GLN A 315 3.43 -24.77 -5.27
C GLN A 315 2.64 -25.08 -3.99
N ALA A 316 3.25 -24.92 -2.81
CA ALA A 316 2.57 -25.12 -1.53
C ALA A 316 1.37 -24.17 -1.35
N ILE A 317 1.54 -22.89 -1.72
CA ILE A 317 0.46 -21.90 -1.67
C ILE A 317 -0.65 -22.25 -2.68
N LEU A 318 -0.31 -22.60 -3.92
CA LEU A 318 -1.29 -23.00 -4.94
C LEU A 318 -2.13 -24.19 -4.47
N ALA A 319 -1.48 -25.23 -3.94
CA ALA A 319 -2.17 -26.41 -3.39
C ALA A 319 -3.07 -26.05 -2.19
N ASP A 320 -2.66 -25.11 -1.34
CA ASP A 320 -3.44 -24.67 -0.20
C ASP A 320 -4.65 -23.82 -0.62
N VAL A 321 -4.47 -22.91 -1.58
CA VAL A 321 -5.57 -22.08 -2.13
C VAL A 321 -6.60 -22.95 -2.84
N THR A 322 -6.20 -23.95 -3.61
CA THR A 322 -7.14 -24.88 -4.28
C THR A 322 -7.99 -25.64 -3.28
N ARG A 323 -7.42 -26.09 -2.17
CA ARG A 323 -8.17 -26.78 -1.08
C ARG A 323 -9.21 -25.92 -0.39
N ILE A 324 -9.04 -24.59 -0.39
CA ILE A 324 -10.00 -23.66 0.22
C ILE A 324 -11.08 -23.25 -0.79
N ALA A 325 -10.80 -23.34 -2.08
CA ALA A 325 -11.72 -22.93 -3.15
C ALA A 325 -12.73 -24.04 -3.52
N GLY A 326 -12.41 -25.31 -3.26
CA GLY A 326 -13.31 -26.46 -3.39
C GLY A 326 -14.01 -26.77 -2.09
#